data_2f21376f2ec0749e78d01708fbdf0f86
#
_entry.id   2f21376f2ec0749e78d01708fbdf0f86
#
_cell.length_a   1.000
_cell.length_b   1.000
_cell.length_c   1.000
_cell.angle_alpha   90.00
_cell.angle_beta   90.00
_cell.angle_gamma   90.00
#
_symmetry.space_group_name_H-M   'P 1'
#
loop_
_entity.id
_entity.type
_entity.pdbx_description
1 polymer ?
#
loop_
_entity_poly.entity_id
_entity_poly.type
_entity_poly.pdbx_seq_one_letter_code
_entity_poly.pdbx_strand_id
1 'polypeptide(L)'
;MRGWPVTLLEPSLLDSAVMLRPVRVREARVWRDSRVRNADWLRPWEPTNPETPLYRSSVGPYVAMARTMRREARHGQALPWTVVYGGRFAGQLTVGSILWGSARSGQVGYWIDERAAGRGVIPTALAMAIDHCFFVVGLHRVEASIRPENHASRRVVEKLGFHEEGLRRRYLHIDGAWRDHLCYALTVEDVHGGLLPRWRGILTASRSGTAS
;
A
#
# COMPACT_ATOMS: atom_id res chain seq x y z
N MET A 1 -16.33 10.96 -0.19
CA MET A 1 -16.03 10.09 -1.37
C MET A 1 -16.93 8.85 -1.29
N ARG A 2 -17.47 8.40 -2.44
CA ARG A 2 -18.23 7.13 -2.50
C ARG A 2 -17.33 5.97 -2.06
N GLY A 3 -17.89 5.04 -1.22
CA GLY A 3 -17.13 3.92 -0.71
C GLY A 3 -16.12 4.23 0.41
N TRP A 4 -16.14 5.43 1.00
CA TRP A 4 -15.28 5.78 2.12
C TRP A 4 -16.07 6.43 3.26
N PRO A 5 -15.80 6.12 4.54
CA PRO A 5 -14.81 5.15 5.04
C PRO A 5 -15.27 3.69 4.87
N VAL A 6 -14.33 2.76 4.64
CA VAL A 6 -14.61 1.35 4.45
C VAL A 6 -13.58 0.47 5.16
N THR A 7 -14.03 -0.67 5.67
CA THR A 7 -13.17 -1.78 6.13
C THR A 7 -13.30 -2.93 5.14
N LEU A 8 -12.17 -3.41 4.63
CA LEU A 8 -12.09 -4.57 3.74
C LEU A 8 -11.49 -5.73 4.53
N LEU A 9 -12.01 -6.94 4.35
CA LEU A 9 -11.59 -8.13 5.10
C LEU A 9 -11.43 -9.33 4.16
N GLU A 10 -10.28 -9.98 4.25
CA GLU A 10 -10.02 -11.30 3.67
C GLU A 10 -9.71 -12.27 4.83
N PRO A 11 -10.66 -13.15 5.19
CA PRO A 11 -10.56 -13.94 6.41
C PRO A 11 -9.69 -15.19 6.29
N SER A 12 -9.55 -15.77 5.09
CA SER A 12 -9.14 -17.17 4.95
C SER A 12 -8.07 -17.46 3.89
N LEU A 13 -7.62 -16.44 3.15
CA LEU A 13 -6.67 -16.65 2.04
C LEU A 13 -5.27 -17.04 2.52
N LEU A 14 -4.86 -16.52 3.68
CA LEU A 14 -3.59 -16.81 4.34
C LEU A 14 -3.82 -17.61 5.62
N ASP A 15 -2.74 -17.87 6.37
CA ASP A 15 -2.79 -18.48 7.70
C ASP A 15 -3.52 -17.62 8.76
N SER A 16 -3.74 -16.34 8.46
CA SER A 16 -4.49 -15.41 9.29
C SER A 16 -5.20 -14.35 8.43
N ALA A 17 -6.29 -13.80 8.95
CA ALA A 17 -7.07 -12.78 8.28
C ALA A 17 -6.26 -11.51 7.99
N VAL A 18 -6.43 -10.96 6.78
CA VAL A 18 -5.93 -9.64 6.38
C VAL A 18 -7.09 -8.67 6.36
N MET A 19 -6.92 -7.53 7.05
CA MET A 19 -7.93 -6.47 7.08
C MET A 19 -7.29 -5.13 6.72
N LEU A 20 -7.99 -4.38 5.89
CA LEU A 20 -7.74 -2.96 5.65
C LEU A 20 -8.82 -2.16 6.36
N ARG A 21 -8.47 -1.33 7.30
CA ARG A 21 -9.42 -0.42 7.98
C ARG A 21 -8.93 1.01 7.97
N PRO A 22 -9.83 2.00 7.99
CA PRO A 22 -9.45 3.41 8.00
C PRO A 22 -8.49 3.74 9.14
N VAL A 23 -7.47 4.57 8.85
CA VAL A 23 -6.47 5.04 9.82
C VAL A 23 -7.15 5.72 11.01
N ARG A 24 -6.72 5.40 12.24
CA ARG A 24 -7.28 5.89 13.49
C ARG A 24 -6.24 6.64 14.32
N VAL A 25 -6.57 7.83 14.80
CA VAL A 25 -5.68 8.64 15.66
C VAL A 25 -5.23 7.89 16.93
N ARG A 26 -6.10 7.06 17.50
CA ARG A 26 -5.78 6.23 18.69
C ARG A 26 -4.70 5.17 18.47
N GLU A 27 -4.28 4.93 17.23
CA GLU A 27 -3.21 3.98 16.88
C GLU A 27 -1.80 4.58 16.97
N ALA A 28 -1.70 5.84 17.40
CA ALA A 28 -0.44 6.56 17.44
C ALA A 28 0.69 5.83 18.18
N ARG A 29 0.38 5.17 19.32
CA ARG A 29 1.38 4.39 20.07
C ARG A 29 1.84 3.16 19.31
N VAL A 30 0.90 2.31 18.85
CA VAL A 30 1.24 1.08 18.14
C VAL A 30 1.94 1.37 16.81
N TRP A 31 1.56 2.44 16.12
CA TRP A 31 2.24 2.90 14.91
C TRP A 31 3.68 3.31 15.22
N ARG A 32 3.89 4.17 16.23
CA ARG A 32 5.23 4.61 16.65
C ARG A 32 6.12 3.41 17.00
N ASP A 33 5.61 2.51 17.83
CA ASP A 33 6.37 1.35 18.31
C ASP A 33 6.73 0.42 17.13
N SER A 34 5.82 0.27 16.16
CA SER A 34 6.11 -0.45 14.92
C SER A 34 7.15 0.27 14.07
N ARG A 35 7.06 1.59 13.92
CA ARG A 35 8.04 2.38 13.15
C ARG A 35 9.44 2.36 13.76
N VAL A 36 9.53 2.47 15.06
CA VAL A 36 10.83 2.39 15.78
C VAL A 36 11.45 1.02 15.60
N ARG A 37 10.68 -0.05 15.78
CA ARG A 37 11.15 -1.42 15.62
C ARG A 37 11.63 -1.74 14.22
N ASN A 38 10.99 -1.16 13.21
CA ASN A 38 11.26 -1.41 11.80
C ASN A 38 12.10 -0.27 11.16
N ALA A 39 12.80 0.55 11.94
CA ALA A 39 13.49 1.73 11.43
C ALA A 39 14.52 1.36 10.35
N ASP A 40 15.37 0.38 10.58
CA ASP A 40 16.40 -0.05 9.62
C ASP A 40 15.79 -0.78 8.41
N TRP A 41 14.72 -1.56 8.62
CA TRP A 41 13.96 -2.23 7.57
C TRP A 41 13.29 -1.26 6.59
N LEU A 42 12.77 -0.14 7.09
CA LEU A 42 12.00 0.82 6.30
C LEU A 42 12.84 1.97 5.73
N ARG A 43 13.92 2.37 6.42
CA ARG A 43 14.76 3.53 6.06
C ARG A 43 15.14 3.58 4.58
N PRO A 44 15.60 2.49 3.92
CA PRO A 44 16.02 2.56 2.51
C PRO A 44 14.88 2.90 1.54
N TRP A 45 13.63 2.80 1.99
CA TRP A 45 12.42 2.95 1.17
C TRP A 45 11.56 4.14 1.58
N GLU A 46 11.94 4.83 2.65
CA GLU A 46 11.12 5.86 3.26
C GLU A 46 11.29 7.22 2.58
N PRO A 47 10.18 7.84 2.11
CA PRO A 47 10.22 9.21 1.63
C PRO A 47 10.71 10.16 2.72
N THR A 48 11.65 11.02 2.36
CA THR A 48 12.19 12.08 3.21
C THR A 48 11.97 13.43 2.55
N ASN A 49 11.81 14.48 3.36
CA ASN A 49 11.72 15.83 2.84
C ASN A 49 13.11 16.48 2.90
N PRO A 50 13.65 16.99 1.77
CA PRO A 50 14.97 17.63 1.76
C PRO A 50 15.04 18.90 2.62
N GLU A 51 13.91 19.56 2.87
CA GLU A 51 13.82 20.80 3.65
C GLU A 51 13.68 20.57 5.17
N THR A 52 13.39 19.33 5.59
CA THR A 52 13.18 19.02 7.01
C THR A 52 14.16 17.96 7.49
N PRO A 53 14.71 18.10 8.72
CA PRO A 53 15.56 17.06 9.30
C PRO A 53 14.82 15.71 9.35
N LEU A 54 15.57 14.61 9.28
CA LEU A 54 15.07 13.25 9.35
C LEU A 54 13.99 13.11 10.44
N TYR A 55 12.83 12.67 10.00
CA TYR A 55 11.62 12.55 10.81
C TYR A 55 11.83 11.53 11.94
N ARG A 56 11.76 11.99 13.19
CA ARG A 56 11.73 11.08 14.34
C ARG A 56 10.30 10.53 14.51
N SER A 57 10.15 9.21 14.50
CA SER A 57 8.87 8.54 14.78
C SER A 57 8.39 8.88 16.18
N SER A 58 7.46 9.81 16.27
CA SER A 58 6.83 10.22 17.52
C SER A 58 5.29 10.22 17.41
N VAL A 59 4.62 10.29 18.54
CA VAL A 59 3.13 10.24 18.60
C VAL A 59 2.50 11.46 17.95
N GLY A 60 3.05 12.65 18.18
CA GLY A 60 2.49 13.92 17.70
C GLY A 60 2.41 13.99 16.17
N PRO A 61 3.49 13.77 15.43
CA PRO A 61 3.49 13.71 13.98
C PRO A 61 2.53 12.67 13.41
N TYR A 62 2.39 11.49 14.03
CA TYR A 62 1.39 10.52 13.58
C TYR A 62 -0.04 11.07 13.68
N VAL A 63 -0.37 11.72 14.81
CA VAL A 63 -1.70 12.30 15.00
C VAL A 63 -2.00 13.36 13.93
N ALA A 64 -1.05 14.23 13.63
CA ALA A 64 -1.16 15.22 12.56
C ALA A 64 -1.36 14.55 11.20
N MET A 65 -0.51 13.58 10.85
CA MET A 65 -0.59 12.79 9.62
C MET A 65 -1.96 12.08 9.50
N ALA A 66 -2.40 11.38 10.54
CA ALA A 66 -3.67 10.66 10.51
C ALA A 66 -4.88 11.60 10.33
N ARG A 67 -4.83 12.81 10.94
CA ARG A 67 -5.86 13.84 10.74
C ARG A 67 -5.86 14.36 9.29
N THR A 68 -4.68 14.63 8.73
CA THR A 68 -4.55 15.07 7.34
C THR A 68 -5.05 14.01 6.37
N MET A 69 -4.61 12.76 6.49
CA MET A 69 -5.08 11.65 5.65
C MET A 69 -6.60 11.46 5.71
N ARG A 70 -7.20 11.60 6.91
CA ARG A 70 -8.66 11.52 7.06
C ARG A 70 -9.39 12.69 6.43
N ARG A 71 -8.79 13.88 6.41
CA ARG A 71 -9.33 15.05 5.71
C ARG A 71 -9.26 14.85 4.20
N GLU A 72 -8.11 14.45 3.68
CA GLU A 72 -7.92 14.12 2.25
C GLU A 72 -8.91 13.05 1.78
N ALA A 73 -9.13 12.01 2.59
CA ALA A 73 -10.09 10.97 2.28
C ALA A 73 -11.54 11.48 2.19
N ARG A 74 -11.94 12.42 3.06
CA ARG A 74 -13.26 13.08 2.94
C ARG A 74 -13.41 13.89 1.67
N HIS A 75 -12.33 14.54 1.20
CA HIS A 75 -12.31 15.31 -0.04
C HIS A 75 -12.07 14.46 -1.30
N GLY A 76 -11.94 13.15 -1.16
CA GLY A 76 -11.72 12.28 -2.31
C GLY A 76 -10.31 12.32 -2.89
N GLN A 77 -9.33 12.74 -2.11
CA GLN A 77 -7.93 12.88 -2.52
C GLN A 77 -7.06 11.69 -2.12
N ALA A 78 -7.52 10.89 -1.15
CA ALA A 78 -6.79 9.71 -0.69
C ALA A 78 -7.72 8.64 -0.08
N LEU A 79 -7.22 7.41 -0.01
CA LEU A 79 -7.82 6.26 0.67
C LEU A 79 -6.75 5.63 1.58
N PRO A 80 -6.62 6.12 2.83
CA PRO A 80 -5.60 5.64 3.76
C PRO A 80 -6.11 4.50 4.65
N TRP A 81 -5.49 3.34 4.59
CA TRP A 81 -5.78 2.20 5.44
C TRP A 81 -4.63 1.82 6.37
N THR A 82 -4.97 1.36 7.56
CA THR A 82 -4.13 0.52 8.39
C THR A 82 -4.26 -0.93 7.89
N VAL A 83 -3.14 -1.59 7.66
CA VAL A 83 -3.07 -3.02 7.39
C VAL A 83 -3.04 -3.76 8.73
N VAL A 84 -3.98 -4.70 8.91
CA VAL A 84 -4.07 -5.57 10.08
C VAL A 84 -3.93 -7.02 9.63
N TYR A 85 -3.11 -7.78 10.32
CA TYR A 85 -2.87 -9.20 10.04
C TYR A 85 -2.96 -10.01 11.35
N GLY A 86 -3.80 -11.04 11.38
CA GLY A 86 -4.07 -11.80 12.59
C GLY A 86 -4.52 -10.93 13.77
N GLY A 87 -5.35 -9.90 13.53
CA GLY A 87 -5.83 -8.97 14.54
C GLY A 87 -4.82 -7.91 15.01
N ARG A 88 -3.56 -7.94 14.52
CA ARG A 88 -2.48 -7.03 14.93
C ARG A 88 -2.17 -6.00 13.86
N PHE A 89 -1.77 -4.80 14.28
CA PHE A 89 -1.22 -3.78 13.38
C PHE A 89 0.00 -4.34 12.66
N ALA A 90 -0.04 -4.32 11.32
CA ALA A 90 1.02 -4.87 10.47
C ALA A 90 1.64 -3.84 9.52
N GLY A 91 0.98 -2.70 9.27
CA GLY A 91 1.50 -1.69 8.35
C GLY A 91 0.45 -0.69 7.90
N GLN A 92 0.71 -0.02 6.79
CA GLN A 92 -0.21 0.91 6.16
C GLN A 92 -0.21 0.73 4.64
N LEU A 93 -1.35 1.02 4.03
CA LEU A 93 -1.54 1.12 2.60
C LEU A 93 -2.36 2.38 2.32
N THR A 94 -1.93 3.19 1.38
CA THR A 94 -2.64 4.40 0.98
C THR A 94 -2.69 4.47 -0.53
N VAL A 95 -3.87 4.70 -1.09
CA VAL A 95 -4.01 5.20 -2.46
C VAL A 95 -4.21 6.70 -2.34
N GLY A 96 -3.21 7.46 -2.71
CA GLY A 96 -3.19 8.93 -2.62
C GLY A 96 -3.05 9.59 -3.97
N SER A 97 -2.88 10.92 -3.98
CA SER A 97 -2.78 11.71 -5.21
C SER A 97 -3.89 11.39 -6.20
N ILE A 98 -5.12 11.21 -5.69
CA ILE A 98 -6.26 10.84 -6.53
C ILE A 98 -6.62 12.02 -7.42
N LEU A 99 -6.55 11.79 -8.71
CA LEU A 99 -6.95 12.70 -9.77
C LEU A 99 -8.27 12.22 -10.38
N TRP A 100 -9.23 13.13 -10.46
CA TRP A 100 -10.54 12.90 -11.05
C TRP A 100 -10.60 13.38 -12.52
N GLY A 101 -11.79 13.48 -13.04
CA GLY A 101 -12.01 13.91 -14.44
C GLY A 101 -11.55 12.85 -15.44
N SER A 102 -10.74 13.23 -16.39
CA SER A 102 -10.23 12.34 -17.45
C SER A 102 -9.15 11.35 -16.98
N ALA A 103 -8.46 11.63 -15.87
CA ALA A 103 -7.40 10.75 -15.37
C ALA A 103 -7.97 9.57 -14.53
N ARG A 104 -8.87 9.83 -13.61
CA ARG A 104 -9.42 8.85 -12.66
C ARG A 104 -8.37 7.90 -12.10
N SER A 105 -7.24 8.47 -11.67
CA SER A 105 -6.05 7.71 -11.25
C SER A 105 -5.67 8.00 -9.81
N GLY A 106 -4.88 7.09 -9.20
CA GLY A 106 -4.28 7.29 -7.89
C GLY A 106 -2.96 6.57 -7.76
N GLN A 107 -2.11 7.04 -6.84
CA GLN A 107 -0.83 6.41 -6.55
C GLN A 107 -0.91 5.59 -5.27
N VAL A 108 -0.51 4.32 -5.33
CA VAL A 108 -0.46 3.45 -4.16
C VAL A 108 0.94 3.44 -3.53
N GLY A 109 0.96 3.62 -2.21
CA GLY A 109 2.14 3.41 -1.39
C GLY A 109 1.79 2.53 -0.19
N TYR A 110 2.74 1.70 0.25
CA TYR A 110 2.55 0.81 1.39
C TYR A 110 3.85 0.51 2.12
N TRP A 111 3.72 0.12 3.36
CA TRP A 111 4.80 -0.47 4.15
C TRP A 111 4.23 -1.55 5.07
N ILE A 112 5.09 -2.47 5.50
CA ILE A 112 4.73 -3.60 6.36
C ILE A 112 5.79 -3.81 7.44
N ASP A 113 5.36 -4.23 8.63
CA ASP A 113 6.23 -4.74 9.69
C ASP A 113 7.01 -5.94 9.15
N GLU A 114 8.32 -5.97 9.35
CA GLU A 114 9.20 -7.04 8.88
C GLU A 114 8.71 -8.44 9.29
N ARG A 115 8.13 -8.56 10.50
CA ARG A 115 7.59 -9.83 11.01
C ARG A 115 6.38 -10.35 10.23
N ALA A 116 5.71 -9.50 9.47
CA ALA A 116 4.60 -9.86 8.60
C ALA A 116 5.00 -9.89 7.11
N ALA A 117 6.26 -9.55 6.79
CA ALA A 117 6.77 -9.59 5.42
C ALA A 117 6.91 -11.03 4.91
N GLY A 118 6.87 -11.21 3.58
CA GLY A 118 7.02 -12.52 2.94
C GLY A 118 5.82 -13.46 3.05
N ARG A 119 4.79 -13.10 3.83
CA ARG A 119 3.60 -13.94 4.10
C ARG A 119 2.41 -13.71 3.14
N GLY A 120 2.59 -12.93 2.08
CA GLY A 120 1.49 -12.59 1.15
C GLY A 120 0.53 -11.51 1.66
N VAL A 121 0.81 -10.87 2.80
CA VAL A 121 -0.07 -9.87 3.42
C VAL A 121 -0.25 -8.65 2.51
N ILE A 122 0.84 -8.08 1.99
CA ILE A 122 0.76 -6.89 1.11
C ILE A 122 0.08 -7.20 -0.23
N PRO A 123 0.41 -8.27 -0.97
CA PRO A 123 -0.34 -8.59 -2.18
C PRO A 123 -1.85 -8.76 -1.94
N THR A 124 -2.24 -9.40 -0.82
CA THR A 124 -3.66 -9.55 -0.46
C THR A 124 -4.30 -8.19 -0.15
N ALA A 125 -3.66 -7.37 0.67
CA ALA A 125 -4.13 -6.03 1.02
C ALA A 125 -4.24 -5.13 -0.23
N LEU A 126 -3.24 -5.19 -1.10
CA LEU A 126 -3.22 -4.41 -2.33
C LEU A 126 -4.32 -4.85 -3.31
N ALA A 127 -4.54 -6.15 -3.47
CA ALA A 127 -5.62 -6.67 -4.30
C ALA A 127 -7.00 -6.20 -3.80
N MET A 128 -7.27 -6.29 -2.49
CA MET A 128 -8.51 -5.76 -1.90
C MET A 128 -8.69 -4.26 -2.14
N ALA A 129 -7.61 -3.49 -1.94
CA ALA A 129 -7.64 -2.03 -2.10
C ALA A 129 -7.92 -1.63 -3.55
N ILE A 130 -7.28 -2.30 -4.52
CA ILE A 130 -7.45 -2.04 -5.95
C ILE A 130 -8.85 -2.39 -6.43
N ASP A 131 -9.38 -3.56 -6.06
CA ASP A 131 -10.76 -3.94 -6.37
C ASP A 131 -11.74 -2.88 -5.84
N HIS A 132 -11.53 -2.40 -4.61
CA HIS A 132 -12.34 -1.32 -4.06
C HIS A 132 -12.18 -0.01 -4.86
N CYS A 133 -10.97 0.36 -5.25
CA CYS A 133 -10.70 1.56 -6.07
C CYS A 133 -11.40 1.49 -7.42
N PHE A 134 -11.34 0.36 -8.12
CA PHE A 134 -11.91 0.22 -9.45
C PHE A 134 -13.43 0.07 -9.41
N PHE A 135 -13.95 -0.87 -8.63
CA PHE A 135 -15.36 -1.27 -8.71
C PHE A 135 -16.30 -0.48 -7.80
N VAL A 136 -15.80 0.16 -6.75
CA VAL A 136 -16.62 0.92 -5.80
C VAL A 136 -16.38 2.42 -5.91
N VAL A 137 -15.11 2.84 -5.88
CA VAL A 137 -14.72 4.27 -5.96
C VAL A 137 -14.83 4.77 -7.39
N GLY A 138 -14.52 3.94 -8.39
CA GLY A 138 -14.57 4.25 -9.81
C GLY A 138 -13.30 4.90 -10.34
N LEU A 139 -12.14 4.59 -9.76
CA LEU A 139 -10.86 4.88 -10.40
C LEU A 139 -10.71 4.00 -11.65
N HIS A 140 -9.98 4.50 -12.62
CA HIS A 140 -9.64 3.79 -13.84
C HIS A 140 -8.24 3.16 -13.73
N ARG A 141 -7.32 3.83 -12.99
CA ARG A 141 -5.91 3.49 -12.96
C ARG A 141 -5.32 3.63 -11.55
N VAL A 142 -4.47 2.67 -11.17
CA VAL A 142 -3.63 2.73 -9.96
C VAL A 142 -2.18 2.58 -10.34
N GLU A 143 -1.33 3.49 -9.86
CA GLU A 143 0.11 3.52 -10.13
C GLU A 143 0.91 3.21 -8.87
N ALA A 144 2.10 2.62 -9.06
CA ALA A 144 3.10 2.43 -8.01
C ALA A 144 4.47 2.90 -8.51
N SER A 145 5.18 3.68 -7.70
CA SER A 145 6.54 4.10 -7.99
C SER A 145 7.50 3.42 -7.00
N ILE A 146 8.38 2.57 -7.52
CA ILE A 146 9.21 1.67 -6.71
C ILE A 146 10.67 1.85 -7.09
N ARG A 147 11.56 2.01 -6.10
CA ARG A 147 13.00 2.03 -6.37
C ARG A 147 13.44 0.72 -7.05
N PRO A 148 14.34 0.76 -8.06
CA PRO A 148 14.82 -0.44 -8.74
C PRO A 148 15.37 -1.51 -7.79
N GLU A 149 15.99 -1.09 -6.68
CA GLU A 149 16.60 -1.98 -5.68
C GLU A 149 15.58 -2.61 -4.73
N ASN A 150 14.33 -2.11 -4.69
CA ASN A 150 13.28 -2.66 -3.84
C ASN A 150 12.63 -3.91 -4.48
N HIS A 151 13.42 -4.97 -4.60
CA HIS A 151 12.97 -6.22 -5.20
C HIS A 151 11.74 -6.82 -4.52
N ALA A 152 11.56 -6.58 -3.20
CA ALA A 152 10.39 -7.07 -2.47
C ALA A 152 9.10 -6.40 -2.98
N SER A 153 9.07 -5.06 -3.10
CA SER A 153 7.92 -4.32 -3.62
C SER A 153 7.69 -4.58 -5.12
N ARG A 154 8.75 -4.71 -5.90
CA ARG A 154 8.64 -5.07 -7.33
C ARG A 154 7.92 -6.41 -7.51
N ARG A 155 8.35 -7.45 -6.78
CA ARG A 155 7.67 -8.75 -6.81
C ARG A 155 6.20 -8.70 -6.39
N VAL A 156 5.80 -7.76 -5.52
CA VAL A 156 4.40 -7.59 -5.14
C VAL A 156 3.57 -7.14 -6.34
N VAL A 157 3.99 -6.06 -7.02
CA VAL A 157 3.24 -5.49 -8.15
C VAL A 157 3.28 -6.41 -9.36
N GLU A 158 4.41 -7.06 -9.64
CA GLU A 158 4.58 -8.05 -10.70
C GLU A 158 3.62 -9.26 -10.53
N LYS A 159 3.52 -9.81 -9.32
CA LYS A 159 2.58 -10.90 -9.00
C LYS A 159 1.12 -10.51 -9.19
N LEU A 160 0.79 -9.26 -9.01
CA LEU A 160 -0.56 -8.71 -9.20
C LEU A 160 -0.81 -8.26 -10.64
N GLY A 161 0.22 -8.34 -11.52
CA GLY A 161 0.09 -8.05 -12.94
C GLY A 161 0.13 -6.59 -13.30
N PHE A 162 0.78 -5.75 -12.48
CA PHE A 162 1.09 -4.39 -12.90
C PHE A 162 2.08 -4.39 -14.05
N HIS A 163 1.90 -3.48 -15.00
CA HIS A 163 2.78 -3.24 -16.12
C HIS A 163 3.85 -2.21 -15.75
N GLU A 164 5.11 -2.50 -16.07
CA GLU A 164 6.20 -1.53 -15.95
C GLU A 164 6.12 -0.56 -17.13
N GLU A 165 6.07 0.75 -16.84
CA GLU A 165 5.93 1.80 -17.86
C GLU A 165 7.21 2.62 -18.07
N GLY A 166 8.21 2.41 -17.25
CA GLY A 166 9.51 3.04 -17.41
C GLY A 166 10.13 3.59 -16.14
N LEU A 167 11.28 4.24 -16.30
CA LEU A 167 12.10 4.79 -15.23
C LEU A 167 11.94 6.31 -15.12
N ARG A 168 11.60 6.80 -13.92
CA ARG A 168 11.68 8.23 -13.57
C ARG A 168 12.98 8.48 -12.81
N ARG A 169 13.89 9.19 -13.42
CA ARG A 169 15.19 9.52 -12.80
C ARG A 169 15.02 10.57 -11.70
N ARG A 170 15.68 10.35 -10.54
CA ARG A 170 15.72 11.28 -9.40
C ARG A 170 14.33 11.80 -9.02
N TYR A 171 13.35 10.88 -8.98
CA TYR A 171 11.95 11.22 -8.89
C TYR A 171 11.48 11.57 -7.48
N LEU A 172 11.85 10.77 -6.49
CA LEU A 172 11.48 10.99 -5.09
C LEU A 172 12.73 11.07 -4.21
N HIS A 173 12.63 11.90 -3.17
CA HIS A 173 13.67 11.99 -2.15
C HIS A 173 13.47 10.86 -1.13
N ILE A 174 14.39 9.90 -1.09
CA ILE A 174 14.34 8.69 -0.25
C ILE A 174 15.64 8.56 0.51
N ASP A 175 15.57 8.37 1.82
CA ASP A 175 16.74 8.18 2.69
C ASP A 175 17.85 9.23 2.40
N GLY A 176 17.46 10.50 2.40
CA GLY A 176 18.38 11.63 2.25
C GLY A 176 18.87 11.92 0.83
N ALA A 177 18.34 11.29 -0.22
CA ALA A 177 18.76 11.57 -1.60
C ALA A 177 17.62 11.40 -2.62
N TRP A 178 17.71 12.13 -3.73
CA TRP A 178 16.83 11.93 -4.89
C TRP A 178 17.14 10.60 -5.57
N ARG A 179 16.16 9.70 -5.65
CA ARG A 179 16.31 8.33 -6.15
C ARG A 179 15.45 8.07 -7.38
N ASP A 180 15.97 7.20 -8.23
CA ASP A 180 15.24 6.69 -9.40
C ASP A 180 14.12 5.75 -8.97
N HIS A 181 13.00 5.76 -9.73
CA HIS A 181 11.86 4.88 -9.50
C HIS A 181 11.38 4.27 -10.80
N LEU A 182 11.17 2.97 -10.80
CA LEU A 182 10.37 2.29 -11.81
C LEU A 182 8.90 2.61 -11.56
N CYS A 183 8.20 2.96 -12.63
CA CYS A 183 6.77 3.24 -12.60
C CYS A 183 6.00 2.01 -13.07
N TYR A 184 5.08 1.60 -12.27
CA TYR A 184 4.16 0.49 -12.55
C TYR A 184 2.74 1.00 -12.56
N ALA A 185 1.89 0.44 -13.42
CA ALA A 185 0.48 0.78 -13.49
C ALA A 185 -0.38 -0.46 -13.67
N LEU A 186 -1.62 -0.35 -13.20
CA LEU A 186 -2.69 -1.30 -13.42
C LEU A 186 -3.97 -0.52 -13.74
N THR A 187 -4.69 -0.92 -14.77
CA THR A 187 -5.98 -0.34 -15.15
C THR A 187 -7.13 -1.28 -14.86
N VAL A 188 -8.35 -0.78 -14.86
CA VAL A 188 -9.55 -1.59 -14.62
C VAL A 188 -9.71 -2.66 -15.71
N GLU A 189 -9.26 -2.39 -16.93
CA GLU A 189 -9.27 -3.32 -18.07
C GLU A 189 -8.34 -4.53 -17.88
N ASP A 190 -7.27 -4.36 -17.11
CA ASP A 190 -6.33 -5.44 -16.80
C ASP A 190 -6.88 -6.44 -15.77
N VAL A 191 -8.00 -6.09 -15.11
CA VAL A 191 -8.52 -6.82 -13.93
C VAL A 191 -9.92 -7.36 -14.19
N HIS A 192 -10.02 -8.31 -15.14
CA HIS A 192 -11.29 -8.99 -15.39
C HIS A 192 -11.72 -9.87 -14.20
N GLY A 193 -12.88 -9.61 -13.63
CA GLY A 193 -13.43 -10.39 -12.51
C GLY A 193 -12.84 -10.13 -11.13
N GLY A 194 -11.96 -9.12 -11.00
CA GLY A 194 -11.36 -8.71 -9.74
C GLY A 194 -9.93 -9.22 -9.52
N LEU A 195 -9.13 -8.40 -8.87
CA LEU A 195 -7.72 -8.71 -8.58
C LEU A 195 -7.56 -9.69 -7.41
N LEU A 196 -8.42 -9.61 -6.40
CA LEU A 196 -8.41 -10.54 -5.27
C LEU A 196 -8.73 -11.98 -5.66
N PRO A 197 -9.75 -12.27 -6.49
CA PRO A 197 -9.97 -13.62 -7.05
C PRO A 197 -8.77 -14.14 -7.84
N ARG A 198 -8.15 -13.31 -8.68
CA ARG A 198 -6.92 -13.65 -9.41
C ARG A 198 -5.77 -14.02 -8.48
N TRP A 199 -5.54 -13.19 -7.44
CA TRP A 199 -4.51 -13.44 -6.44
C TRP A 199 -4.76 -14.76 -5.67
N ARG A 200 -6.02 -15.06 -5.33
CA ARG A 200 -6.41 -16.36 -4.73
C ARG A 200 -5.99 -17.53 -5.62
N GLY A 201 -6.26 -17.47 -6.91
CA GLY A 201 -5.85 -18.49 -7.87
C GLY A 201 -4.34 -18.74 -7.88
N ILE A 202 -3.54 -17.66 -7.90
CA ILE A 202 -2.08 -17.74 -7.84
C ILE A 202 -1.59 -18.44 -6.57
N LEU A 203 -2.13 -18.08 -5.41
CA LEU A 203 -1.74 -18.69 -4.14
C LEU A 203 -2.12 -20.17 -4.04
N THR A 204 -3.30 -20.53 -4.53
CA THR A 204 -3.76 -21.93 -4.54
C THR A 204 -2.86 -22.79 -5.43
N ALA A 205 -2.54 -22.32 -6.63
CA ALA A 205 -1.63 -23.00 -7.55
C ALA A 205 -0.22 -23.18 -6.97
N SER A 206 0.30 -22.16 -6.29
CA SER A 206 1.63 -22.23 -5.66
C SER A 206 1.69 -23.24 -4.50
N ARG A 207 0.59 -23.45 -3.77
CA ARG A 207 0.52 -24.43 -2.67
C ARG A 207 0.40 -25.87 -3.15
N SER A 208 -0.33 -26.08 -4.26
CA SER A 208 -0.48 -27.41 -4.87
C SER A 208 0.80 -27.91 -5.52
N GLY A 209 1.63 -27.02 -6.09
CA GLY A 209 2.91 -27.36 -6.76
C GLY A 209 4.06 -27.69 -5.78
N THR A 210 3.92 -27.43 -4.49
CA THR A 210 4.96 -27.75 -3.46
C THR A 210 4.69 -29.07 -2.74
N ALA A 211 3.61 -29.77 -3.09
CA ALA A 211 3.20 -31.05 -2.46
C ALA A 211 3.56 -32.29 -3.30
N SER A 212 4.45 -32.13 -4.30
CA SER A 212 4.93 -33.23 -5.16
C SER A 212 6.38 -33.53 -4.93
#